data_120832facc92f68df233b9808e462a30
#
_entry.id   120832facc92f68df233b9808e462a30
#
_cell.length_a   1.000
_cell.length_b   1.000
_cell.length_c   1.000
_cell.angle_alpha   90.00
_cell.angle_beta   90.00
_cell.angle_gamma   90.00
#
_symmetry.space_group_name_H-M   'P 1'
#
loop_
_entity.id
_entity.type
_entity.pdbx_description
1 polymer ?
#
loop_
_entity_poly.entity_id
_entity_poly.type
_entity_poly.pdbx_seq_one_letter_code
_entity_poly.pdbx_strand_id
1 'polypeptide(L)'
;GAYRLREELQPHLDAGAKRILVSKPPIDKIDRTIIKGINDEEIQPTDKIISTTSSTTQVLALMLKILDEAFGVKQAMMTTVHAYTSDQPLADAVNSDLRRSRSAVQNIIPNDTWAPYYVSQLMPQFNNKLTGMAINVPVANGSCVDLTTEMEEMPSIEAVNAAFKAASENGLRNIIGYTEDPIVSSDAIGSGDTMVFDSQATMIAS
;
A
#
# COMPACT_ATOMS: atom_id res chain seq x y z
N GLY A 1 12.81 1.49 8.18
CA GLY A 1 13.42 2.32 9.20
C GLY A 1 13.22 1.80 10.61
N ALA A 2 14.22 2.00 11.46
CA ALA A 2 14.13 1.64 12.88
C ALA A 2 13.23 2.63 13.64
N TYR A 3 13.27 3.91 13.25
CA TYR A 3 12.61 4.99 13.96
C TYR A 3 11.14 5.14 13.54
N ARG A 4 10.23 5.04 14.50
CA ARG A 4 8.78 5.12 14.27
C ARG A 4 8.04 5.98 15.30
N LEU A 5 8.69 6.28 16.44
CA LEU A 5 8.18 7.17 17.48
C LEU A 5 8.66 8.60 17.25
N ARG A 6 7.84 9.57 17.60
CA ARG A 6 8.18 10.99 17.48
C ARG A 6 9.46 11.36 18.24
N GLU A 7 9.62 10.82 19.44
CA GLU A 7 10.83 11.04 20.26
C GLU A 7 12.11 10.52 19.61
N GLU A 8 12.03 9.42 18.86
CA GLU A 8 13.17 8.85 18.12
C GLU A 8 13.54 9.73 16.91
N LEU A 9 12.59 10.49 16.38
CA LEU A 9 12.77 11.36 15.22
C LEU A 9 13.23 12.76 15.61
N GLN A 10 12.91 13.22 16.84
CA GLN A 10 13.23 14.56 17.32
C GLN A 10 14.72 14.93 17.20
N PRO A 11 15.69 14.04 17.53
CA PRO A 11 17.11 14.35 17.39
C PRO A 11 17.54 14.77 15.99
N HIS A 12 16.86 14.31 14.94
CA HIS A 12 17.15 14.73 13.57
C HIS A 12 16.74 16.19 13.31
N LEU A 13 15.60 16.62 13.89
CA LEU A 13 15.17 18.02 13.82
C LEU A 13 16.11 18.92 14.62
N ASP A 14 16.53 18.48 15.82
CA ASP A 14 17.47 19.20 16.69
C ASP A 14 18.84 19.34 16.02
N ALA A 15 19.25 18.36 15.22
CA ALA A 15 20.46 18.41 14.40
C ALA A 15 20.35 19.30 13.16
N GLY A 16 19.20 19.95 12.94
CA GLY A 16 19.00 20.92 11.86
C GLY A 16 18.24 20.43 10.63
N ALA A 17 17.67 19.21 10.64
CA ALA A 17 16.77 18.79 9.59
C ALA A 17 15.52 19.68 9.58
N LYS A 18 15.18 20.25 8.42
CA LYS A 18 14.00 21.12 8.29
C LYS A 18 12.70 20.33 8.37
N ARG A 19 12.72 19.08 7.88
CA ARG A 19 11.58 18.18 7.82
C ARG A 19 12.06 16.73 7.78
N ILE A 20 11.28 15.82 8.33
CA ILE A 20 11.53 14.38 8.30
C ILE A 20 10.40 13.71 7.53
N LEU A 21 10.76 12.89 6.56
CA LEU A 21 9.84 12.02 5.84
C LEU A 21 10.05 10.58 6.31
N VAL A 22 9.00 9.97 6.88
CA VAL A 22 9.02 8.60 7.38
C VAL A 22 8.32 7.69 6.37
N SER A 23 9.06 6.73 5.83
CA SER A 23 8.53 5.76 4.84
C SER A 23 7.88 4.52 5.48
N LYS A 24 7.33 4.66 6.69
CA LYS A 24 6.61 3.61 7.42
C LYS A 24 5.43 4.22 8.17
N PRO A 25 4.39 3.42 8.48
CA PRO A 25 3.33 3.88 9.37
C PRO A 25 3.91 4.29 10.73
N PRO A 26 3.53 5.45 11.27
CA PRO A 26 3.95 5.90 12.60
C PRO A 26 3.28 5.05 13.68
N ILE A 27 3.91 4.95 14.86
CA ILE A 27 3.32 4.28 16.03
C ILE A 27 2.52 5.31 16.86
N ASP A 28 3.00 6.53 16.93
CA ASP A 28 2.41 7.64 17.67
C ASP A 28 2.00 8.79 16.74
N LYS A 29 1.40 9.82 17.34
CA LYS A 29 0.92 10.98 16.59
C LYS A 29 2.07 11.79 16.05
N ILE A 30 2.09 11.95 14.73
CA ILE A 30 2.99 12.84 13.98
C ILE A 30 2.19 14.01 13.37
N ASP A 31 2.87 14.92 12.68
CA ASP A 31 2.21 16.11 12.17
C ASP A 31 1.25 15.77 11.02
N ARG A 32 1.66 14.86 10.12
CA ARG A 32 0.81 14.46 8.99
C ARG A 32 1.15 13.07 8.48
N THR A 33 0.11 12.37 8.02
CA THR A 33 0.22 11.14 7.25
C THR A 33 -0.38 11.41 5.87
N ILE A 34 0.37 11.13 4.81
CA ILE A 34 -0.02 11.42 3.43
C ILE A 34 0.16 10.23 2.51
N ILE A 35 -0.65 10.21 1.46
CA ILE A 35 -0.46 9.39 0.27
C ILE A 35 -0.57 10.31 -0.94
N LYS A 36 0.44 10.31 -1.79
CA LYS A 36 0.45 11.11 -3.01
C LYS A 36 -0.72 10.71 -3.93
N GLY A 37 -1.48 11.71 -4.38
CA GLY A 37 -2.70 11.51 -5.17
C GLY A 37 -3.96 11.23 -4.34
N ILE A 38 -3.86 11.21 -3.00
CA ILE A 38 -5.01 11.07 -2.08
C ILE A 38 -5.20 12.35 -1.27
N ASN A 39 -4.18 12.77 -0.52
CA ASN A 39 -4.25 13.91 0.40
C ASN A 39 -2.94 14.68 0.53
N ASP A 40 -2.07 14.63 -0.44
CA ASP A 40 -0.75 15.28 -0.38
C ASP A 40 -0.84 16.83 -0.44
N GLU A 41 -1.93 17.38 -0.94
CA GLU A 41 -2.24 18.80 -0.88
C GLU A 41 -2.50 19.32 0.55
N GLU A 42 -2.76 18.43 1.51
CA GLU A 42 -2.96 18.81 2.91
C GLU A 42 -1.66 19.19 3.64
N ILE A 43 -0.49 18.98 3.03
CA ILE A 43 0.81 19.30 3.66
C ILE A 43 0.89 20.78 3.96
N GLN A 44 1.20 21.10 5.23
CA GLN A 44 1.39 22.48 5.67
C GLN A 44 2.89 22.84 5.79
N PRO A 45 3.25 24.11 5.62
CA PRO A 45 4.63 24.57 5.85
C PRO A 45 5.14 24.28 7.26
N THR A 46 4.25 24.19 8.24
CA THR A 46 4.54 23.89 9.65
C THR A 46 4.79 22.42 9.94
N ASP A 47 4.38 21.51 9.05
CA ASP A 47 4.57 20.08 9.25
C ASP A 47 6.05 19.71 9.23
N LYS A 48 6.55 19.11 10.29
CA LYS A 48 7.97 18.74 10.48
C LYS A 48 8.19 17.24 10.30
N ILE A 49 7.24 16.41 10.75
CA ILE A 49 7.33 14.96 10.67
C ILE A 49 6.12 14.45 9.87
N ILE A 50 6.41 13.92 8.69
CA ILE A 50 5.39 13.44 7.75
C ILE A 50 5.65 11.95 7.49
N SER A 51 4.60 11.12 7.54
CA SER A 51 4.66 9.72 7.11
C SER A 51 3.99 9.55 5.75
N THR A 52 4.60 8.72 4.90
CA THR A 52 3.99 8.24 3.65
C THR A 52 3.34 6.86 3.80
N THR A 53 3.17 6.37 5.03
CA THR A 53 2.62 5.04 5.33
C THR A 53 3.48 3.87 4.78
N SER A 54 2.87 2.71 4.52
CA SER A 54 3.50 1.58 3.82
C SER A 54 3.16 1.59 2.33
N SER A 55 3.98 0.95 1.52
CA SER A 55 3.70 0.74 0.09
C SER A 55 2.33 0.09 -0.14
N THR A 56 2.00 -0.96 0.62
CA THR A 56 0.70 -1.63 0.55
C THR A 56 -0.47 -0.68 0.86
N THR A 57 -0.33 0.20 1.87
CA THR A 57 -1.36 1.21 2.19
C THR A 57 -1.56 2.18 1.04
N GLN A 58 -0.47 2.64 0.41
CA GLN A 58 -0.54 3.56 -0.73
C GLN A 58 -1.25 2.92 -1.92
N VAL A 59 -0.88 1.69 -2.27
CA VAL A 59 -1.51 0.95 -3.38
C VAL A 59 -3.01 0.74 -3.10
N LEU A 60 -3.36 0.26 -1.90
CA LEU A 60 -4.76 0.03 -1.52
C LEU A 60 -5.59 1.32 -1.61
N ALA A 61 -5.07 2.45 -1.12
CA ALA A 61 -5.76 3.73 -1.17
C ALA A 61 -6.00 4.22 -2.61
N LEU A 62 -4.99 4.09 -3.47
CA LEU A 62 -5.09 4.49 -4.88
C LEU A 62 -6.09 3.62 -5.65
N MET A 63 -6.07 2.30 -5.43
CA MET A 63 -7.03 1.38 -6.05
C MET A 63 -8.46 1.71 -5.60
N LEU A 64 -8.68 1.89 -4.30
CA LEU A 64 -9.99 2.22 -3.75
C LEU A 64 -10.51 3.58 -4.23
N LYS A 65 -9.63 4.60 -4.34
CA LYS A 65 -10.03 5.90 -4.89
C LYS A 65 -10.60 5.76 -6.29
N ILE A 66 -9.90 5.05 -7.18
CA ILE A 66 -10.33 4.90 -8.58
C ILE A 66 -11.63 4.11 -8.67
N LEU A 67 -11.74 3.01 -7.92
CA LEU A 67 -12.90 2.13 -7.96
C LEU A 67 -14.14 2.78 -7.32
N ASP A 68 -13.95 3.52 -6.22
CA ASP A 68 -15.04 4.20 -5.52
C ASP A 68 -15.59 5.37 -6.33
N GLU A 69 -14.70 6.17 -6.94
CA GLU A 69 -15.10 7.29 -7.81
C GLU A 69 -15.81 6.83 -9.09
N ALA A 70 -15.45 5.63 -9.60
CA ALA A 70 -16.03 5.13 -10.85
C ALA A 70 -17.30 4.29 -10.65
N PHE A 71 -17.38 3.49 -9.58
CA PHE A 71 -18.39 2.44 -9.44
C PHE A 71 -19.04 2.35 -8.05
N GLY A 72 -18.55 3.12 -7.08
CA GLY A 72 -18.97 3.00 -5.66
C GLY A 72 -18.53 1.69 -5.01
N VAL A 73 -17.76 1.75 -3.93
CA VAL A 73 -17.29 0.57 -3.20
C VAL A 73 -18.10 0.37 -1.92
N LYS A 74 -18.81 -0.76 -1.82
CA LYS A 74 -19.54 -1.15 -0.60
C LYS A 74 -18.61 -1.72 0.45
N GLN A 75 -17.78 -2.68 0.05
CA GLN A 75 -16.78 -3.32 0.90
C GLN A 75 -15.64 -3.90 0.07
N ALA A 76 -14.50 -4.09 0.71
CA ALA A 76 -13.33 -4.65 0.05
C ALA A 76 -12.50 -5.54 0.97
N MET A 77 -11.90 -6.56 0.37
CA MET A 77 -10.92 -7.45 1.00
C MET A 77 -9.63 -7.42 0.21
N MET A 78 -8.52 -7.14 0.89
CA MET A 78 -7.20 -7.05 0.29
C MET A 78 -6.31 -8.20 0.74
N THR A 79 -5.63 -8.84 -0.22
CA THR A 79 -4.50 -9.73 0.05
C THR A 79 -3.24 -9.14 -0.57
N THR A 80 -2.22 -8.85 0.22
CA THR A 80 -0.90 -8.50 -0.34
C THR A 80 0.00 -9.73 -0.35
N VAL A 81 0.42 -10.15 -1.54
CA VAL A 81 1.49 -11.15 -1.74
C VAL A 81 2.79 -10.39 -1.75
N HIS A 82 3.53 -10.47 -0.64
CA HIS A 82 4.58 -9.52 -0.33
C HIS A 82 5.95 -10.20 -0.26
N ALA A 83 6.95 -9.59 -0.87
CA ALA A 83 8.35 -9.96 -0.69
C ALA A 83 8.70 -10.02 0.81
N TYR A 84 9.62 -10.90 1.20
CA TYR A 84 10.06 -10.93 2.59
C TYR A 84 10.80 -9.64 2.97
N THR A 85 10.74 -9.29 4.25
CA THR A 85 11.29 -8.03 4.77
C THR A 85 12.48 -8.30 5.69
N SER A 86 13.30 -7.28 5.94
CA SER A 86 14.54 -7.37 6.72
C SER A 86 14.36 -7.80 8.17
N ASP A 87 13.14 -7.80 8.68
CA ASP A 87 12.77 -8.28 10.02
C ASP A 87 12.33 -9.75 10.03
N GLN A 88 12.36 -10.43 8.89
CA GLN A 88 12.08 -11.85 8.77
C GLN A 88 13.39 -12.64 8.61
N PRO A 89 13.58 -13.75 9.36
CA PRO A 89 14.79 -14.53 9.31
C PRO A 89 14.91 -15.34 8.01
N LEU A 90 16.12 -15.49 7.48
CA LEU A 90 16.37 -16.34 6.30
C LEU A 90 16.43 -17.85 6.68
N ALA A 91 16.74 -18.17 7.93
CA ALA A 91 16.62 -19.50 8.52
C ALA A 91 15.72 -19.43 9.74
N ASP A 92 15.16 -20.57 10.19
CA ASP A 92 14.33 -20.61 11.38
C ASP A 92 15.08 -19.97 12.58
N ALA A 93 14.42 -19.05 13.27
CA ALA A 93 14.97 -18.28 14.39
C ALA A 93 13.91 -18.05 15.46
N VAL A 94 14.33 -17.76 16.68
CA VAL A 94 13.42 -17.46 17.78
C VAL A 94 12.74 -16.10 17.56
N ASN A 95 11.40 -16.11 17.59
CA ASN A 95 10.57 -14.90 17.53
C ASN A 95 9.33 -15.12 18.42
N SER A 96 8.77 -14.04 18.97
CA SER A 96 7.51 -14.09 19.73
C SER A 96 6.31 -14.47 18.84
N ASP A 97 6.35 -14.12 17.57
CA ASP A 97 5.41 -14.60 16.56
C ASP A 97 5.94 -15.88 15.94
N LEU A 98 5.26 -17.01 16.18
CA LEU A 98 5.66 -18.32 15.72
C LEU A 98 5.69 -18.48 14.20
N ARG A 99 4.84 -17.75 13.46
CA ARG A 99 4.88 -17.73 11.99
C ARG A 99 6.09 -16.96 11.49
N ARG A 100 6.43 -15.85 12.13
CA ARG A 100 7.59 -15.02 11.78
C ARG A 100 8.93 -15.59 12.31
N SER A 101 8.91 -16.68 13.05
CA SER A 101 10.12 -17.43 13.44
C SER A 101 10.61 -18.40 12.35
N ARG A 102 9.80 -18.63 11.31
CA ARG A 102 10.14 -19.56 10.23
C ARG A 102 10.90 -18.86 9.11
N SER A 103 11.71 -19.63 8.41
CA SER A 103 12.52 -19.18 7.27
C SER A 103 11.66 -18.49 6.20
N ALA A 104 11.94 -17.23 5.93
CA ALA A 104 11.24 -16.41 4.94
C ALA A 104 11.48 -16.87 3.50
N VAL A 105 12.60 -17.54 3.23
CA VAL A 105 12.98 -18.00 1.89
C VAL A 105 12.52 -19.42 1.58
N GLN A 106 11.86 -20.09 2.53
CA GLN A 106 11.38 -21.46 2.38
C GLN A 106 9.88 -21.64 2.64
N ASN A 107 9.19 -20.56 3.03
CA ASN A 107 7.79 -20.64 3.45
C ASN A 107 6.93 -19.55 2.83
N ILE A 108 5.65 -19.86 2.65
CA ILE A 108 4.58 -18.89 2.48
C ILE A 108 4.06 -18.57 3.88
N ILE A 109 4.21 -17.33 4.33
CA ILE A 109 3.95 -16.93 5.71
C ILE A 109 2.76 -15.98 5.77
N PRO A 110 1.58 -16.43 6.25
CA PRO A 110 0.47 -15.52 6.55
C PRO A 110 0.86 -14.54 7.66
N ASN A 111 0.52 -13.27 7.47
CA ASN A 111 0.87 -12.18 8.37
C ASN A 111 -0.26 -11.15 8.42
N ASP A 112 -0.30 -10.37 9.47
CA ASP A 112 -1.24 -9.26 9.59
C ASP A 112 -0.76 -8.04 8.78
N THR A 113 -1.71 -7.19 8.41
CA THR A 113 -1.44 -5.92 7.75
C THR A 113 -2.28 -4.80 8.35
N TRP A 114 -1.66 -3.66 8.54
CA TRP A 114 -2.32 -2.44 9.01
C TRP A 114 -2.88 -1.57 7.86
N ALA A 115 -2.71 -2.00 6.62
CA ALA A 115 -3.11 -1.19 5.46
C ALA A 115 -4.60 -0.80 5.47
N PRO A 116 -5.57 -1.72 5.74
CA PRO A 116 -6.99 -1.35 5.84
C PRO A 116 -7.27 -0.30 6.91
N TYR A 117 -6.62 -0.42 8.07
CA TYR A 117 -6.76 0.56 9.15
C TYR A 117 -6.28 1.94 8.74
N TYR A 118 -5.07 2.07 8.18
CA TYR A 118 -4.54 3.37 7.76
C TYR A 118 -5.34 3.99 6.62
N VAL A 119 -5.81 3.19 5.66
CA VAL A 119 -6.71 3.69 4.60
C VAL A 119 -7.99 4.24 5.21
N SER A 120 -8.62 3.54 6.15
CA SER A 120 -9.84 4.04 6.83
C SER A 120 -9.62 5.34 7.59
N GLN A 121 -8.40 5.58 8.12
CA GLN A 121 -8.07 6.85 8.77
C GLN A 121 -7.92 8.01 7.78
N LEU A 122 -7.39 7.74 6.58
CA LEU A 122 -7.14 8.75 5.55
C LEU A 122 -8.35 8.95 4.62
N MET A 123 -9.19 7.94 4.48
CA MET A 123 -10.38 7.90 3.64
C MET A 123 -11.56 7.39 4.47
N PRO A 124 -12.20 8.25 5.29
CA PRO A 124 -13.21 7.83 6.28
C PRO A 124 -14.46 7.16 5.70
N GLN A 125 -14.76 7.36 4.41
CA GLN A 125 -15.85 6.67 3.71
C GLN A 125 -15.67 5.14 3.70
N PHE A 126 -14.46 4.65 3.95
CA PHE A 126 -14.14 3.22 4.04
C PHE A 126 -14.12 2.66 5.45
N ASN A 127 -14.54 3.43 6.45
CA ASN A 127 -14.66 2.93 7.82
C ASN A 127 -15.58 1.70 7.89
N ASN A 128 -15.08 0.61 8.51
CA ASN A 128 -15.76 -0.68 8.64
C ASN A 128 -16.10 -1.40 7.31
N LYS A 129 -15.52 -0.95 6.19
CA LYS A 129 -15.72 -1.55 4.87
C LYS A 129 -14.53 -2.36 4.39
N LEU A 130 -13.38 -2.25 5.06
CA LEU A 130 -12.11 -2.83 4.63
C LEU A 130 -11.64 -3.92 5.59
N THR A 131 -11.16 -5.01 5.01
CA THR A 131 -10.36 -6.02 5.71
C THR A 131 -9.19 -6.45 4.82
N GLY A 132 -8.23 -7.17 5.40
CA GLY A 132 -7.12 -7.68 4.59
C GLY A 132 -6.08 -8.43 5.39
N MET A 133 -5.24 -9.14 4.65
CA MET A 133 -4.11 -9.89 5.17
C MET A 133 -2.88 -9.71 4.30
N ALA A 134 -1.72 -10.06 4.83
CA ALA A 134 -0.47 -10.17 4.10
C ALA A 134 -0.05 -11.64 3.99
N ILE A 135 0.56 -12.00 2.88
CA ILE A 135 1.21 -13.28 2.66
C ILE A 135 2.64 -12.98 2.24
N ASN A 136 3.61 -13.23 3.12
CA ASN A 136 5.01 -13.11 2.73
C ASN A 136 5.45 -14.38 1.98
N VAL A 137 6.14 -14.17 0.87
CA VAL A 137 6.60 -15.23 -0.05
C VAL A 137 8.11 -15.18 -0.25
N PRO A 138 8.76 -16.29 -0.71
CA PRO A 138 10.19 -16.36 -0.96
C PRO A 138 10.67 -15.51 -2.15
N VAL A 139 10.32 -14.23 -2.17
CA VAL A 139 10.70 -13.26 -3.19
C VAL A 139 11.41 -12.10 -2.50
N ALA A 140 12.58 -11.73 -3.02
CA ALA A 140 13.43 -10.73 -2.38
C ALA A 140 12.94 -9.29 -2.57
N ASN A 141 12.24 -9.01 -3.68
CA ASN A 141 11.73 -7.69 -4.03
C ASN A 141 10.52 -7.82 -4.98
N GLY A 142 9.66 -6.80 -4.98
CA GLY A 142 8.41 -6.82 -5.73
C GLY A 142 7.28 -7.48 -4.92
N SER A 143 6.09 -6.86 -4.95
CA SER A 143 4.90 -7.33 -4.23
C SER A 143 3.67 -7.09 -5.09
N CYS A 144 2.63 -7.92 -4.90
CA CYS A 144 1.33 -7.74 -5.54
C CYS A 144 0.28 -7.41 -4.48
N VAL A 145 -0.70 -6.63 -4.85
CA VAL A 145 -1.93 -6.41 -4.08
C VAL A 145 -3.09 -6.96 -4.90
N ASP A 146 -3.76 -7.95 -4.35
CA ASP A 146 -5.02 -8.47 -4.85
C ASP A 146 -6.15 -7.83 -4.03
N LEU A 147 -7.10 -7.17 -4.72
CA LEU A 147 -8.19 -6.45 -4.12
C LEU A 147 -9.52 -6.99 -4.66
N THR A 148 -10.26 -7.67 -3.81
CA THR A 148 -11.64 -8.10 -4.09
C THR A 148 -12.59 -7.04 -3.54
N THR A 149 -13.52 -6.54 -4.38
CA THR A 149 -14.48 -5.50 -4.01
C THR A 149 -15.91 -5.92 -4.32
N GLU A 150 -16.82 -5.57 -3.41
CA GLU A 150 -18.24 -5.49 -3.72
C GLU A 150 -18.57 -4.04 -4.10
N MET A 151 -19.14 -3.82 -5.27
CA MET A 151 -19.45 -2.50 -5.81
C MET A 151 -20.97 -2.24 -5.81
N GLU A 152 -21.36 -0.97 -5.90
CA GLU A 152 -22.79 -0.61 -6.02
C GLU A 152 -23.33 -0.98 -7.38
N GLU A 153 -22.57 -0.74 -8.43
CA GLU A 153 -22.87 -1.16 -9.79
C GLU A 153 -21.79 -2.14 -10.26
N MET A 154 -22.21 -3.25 -10.86
CA MET A 154 -21.26 -4.25 -11.37
C MET A 154 -20.66 -3.76 -12.70
N PRO A 155 -19.36 -3.39 -12.74
CA PRO A 155 -18.72 -2.97 -13.98
C PRO A 155 -18.36 -4.17 -14.86
N SER A 156 -18.07 -3.94 -16.15
CA SER A 156 -17.34 -4.90 -16.95
C SER A 156 -15.83 -4.84 -16.69
N ILE A 157 -15.08 -5.87 -17.10
CA ILE A 157 -13.60 -5.87 -17.04
C ILE A 157 -13.03 -4.66 -17.78
N GLU A 158 -13.58 -4.37 -18.97
CA GLU A 158 -13.17 -3.25 -19.81
C GLU A 158 -13.41 -1.90 -19.11
N ALA A 159 -14.52 -1.76 -18.38
CA ALA A 159 -14.84 -0.55 -17.65
C ALA A 159 -13.85 -0.31 -16.49
N VAL A 160 -13.51 -1.37 -15.74
CA VAL A 160 -12.49 -1.32 -14.69
C VAL A 160 -11.14 -0.91 -15.28
N ASN A 161 -10.69 -1.60 -16.32
CA ASN A 161 -9.41 -1.33 -16.97
C ASN A 161 -9.36 0.10 -17.54
N ALA A 162 -10.46 0.57 -18.14
CA ALA A 162 -10.55 1.94 -18.65
C ALA A 162 -10.45 3.00 -17.54
N ALA A 163 -11.03 2.75 -16.36
CA ALA A 163 -10.93 3.66 -15.21
C ALA A 163 -9.48 3.80 -14.73
N PHE A 164 -8.75 2.68 -14.60
CA PHE A 164 -7.34 2.72 -14.22
C PHE A 164 -6.46 3.35 -15.29
N LYS A 165 -6.70 3.06 -16.57
CA LYS A 165 -5.99 3.69 -17.70
C LYS A 165 -6.19 5.20 -17.70
N ALA A 166 -7.43 5.65 -17.59
CA ALA A 166 -7.74 7.09 -17.53
C ALA A 166 -7.07 7.77 -16.32
N ALA A 167 -7.04 7.13 -15.17
CA ALA A 167 -6.36 7.66 -13.99
C ALA A 167 -4.85 7.81 -14.21
N SER A 168 -4.20 6.79 -14.81
CA SER A 168 -2.76 6.80 -15.11
C SER A 168 -2.35 7.84 -16.15
N GLU A 169 -3.23 8.20 -17.05
CA GLU A 169 -2.98 9.20 -18.11
C GLU A 169 -3.26 10.64 -17.65
N ASN A 170 -4.08 10.82 -16.62
CA ASN A 170 -4.58 12.13 -16.18
C ASN A 170 -4.19 12.46 -14.74
N GLY A 171 -5.14 12.44 -13.81
CA GLY A 171 -5.00 12.96 -12.44
C GLY A 171 -3.95 12.22 -11.59
N LEU A 172 -3.68 10.95 -11.88
CA LEU A 172 -2.68 10.14 -11.19
C LEU A 172 -1.47 9.79 -12.08
N ARG A 173 -1.23 10.58 -13.10
CA ARG A 173 -0.06 10.44 -13.95
C ARG A 173 1.24 10.57 -13.14
N ASN A 174 2.21 9.67 -13.41
CA ASN A 174 3.45 9.52 -12.65
C ASN A 174 3.23 9.09 -11.17
N ILE A 175 2.05 8.57 -10.86
CA ILE A 175 1.73 7.94 -9.57
C ILE A 175 1.31 6.49 -9.82
N ILE A 176 0.54 6.25 -10.89
CA ILE A 176 0.07 4.93 -11.30
C ILE A 176 0.57 4.63 -12.71
N GLY A 177 1.27 3.52 -12.87
CA GLY A 177 1.53 2.89 -14.15
C GLY A 177 0.37 1.98 -14.55
N TYR A 178 0.16 1.81 -15.85
CA TYR A 178 -0.83 0.90 -16.44
C TYR A 178 -0.13 0.03 -17.47
N THR A 179 -0.40 -1.27 -17.49
CA THR A 179 0.15 -2.17 -18.49
C THR A 179 -0.89 -3.11 -19.07
N GLU A 180 -0.72 -3.47 -20.33
CA GLU A 180 -1.44 -4.51 -21.06
C GLU A 180 -0.52 -5.72 -21.34
N ASP A 181 0.75 -5.65 -20.92
CA ASP A 181 1.73 -6.72 -21.06
C ASP A 181 1.57 -7.77 -19.95
N PRO A 182 1.90 -9.05 -20.22
CA PRO A 182 1.86 -10.13 -19.24
C PRO A 182 3.05 -10.04 -18.28
N ILE A 183 2.98 -9.15 -17.29
CA ILE A 183 4.06 -8.89 -16.34
C ILE A 183 4.02 -9.82 -15.12
N VAL A 184 5.16 -9.93 -14.44
CA VAL A 184 5.30 -10.52 -13.12
C VAL A 184 5.90 -9.49 -12.15
N SER A 185 5.94 -9.80 -10.85
CA SER A 185 6.35 -8.84 -9.82
C SER A 185 7.75 -8.23 -10.04
N SER A 186 8.67 -8.94 -10.68
CA SER A 186 10.01 -8.43 -10.98
C SER A 186 10.02 -7.36 -12.08
N ASP A 187 9.04 -7.33 -12.97
CA ASP A 187 8.97 -6.34 -14.06
C ASP A 187 8.59 -4.94 -13.54
N ALA A 188 7.93 -4.89 -12.39
CA ALA A 188 7.62 -3.62 -11.71
C ALA A 188 8.81 -3.02 -10.93
N ILE A 189 9.91 -3.78 -10.76
CA ILE A 189 11.10 -3.32 -10.01
C ILE A 189 11.79 -2.19 -10.78
N GLY A 190 12.01 -1.06 -10.08
CA GLY A 190 12.64 0.12 -10.68
C GLY A 190 11.66 1.06 -11.37
N SER A 191 10.36 0.76 -11.42
CA SER A 191 9.35 1.74 -11.82
C SER A 191 9.39 2.96 -10.90
N GLY A 192 9.19 4.14 -11.47
CA GLY A 192 9.01 5.39 -10.71
C GLY A 192 7.61 5.59 -10.16
N ASP A 193 6.68 4.72 -10.52
CA ASP A 193 5.29 4.79 -10.10
C ASP A 193 5.09 4.16 -8.70
N THR A 194 4.08 4.60 -7.98
CA THR A 194 3.71 4.03 -6.67
C THR A 194 3.13 2.62 -6.84
N MET A 195 2.44 2.37 -7.95
CA MET A 195 1.93 1.06 -8.36
C MET A 195 1.90 0.94 -9.87
N VAL A 196 1.96 -0.29 -10.37
CA VAL A 196 1.65 -0.64 -11.75
C VAL A 196 0.38 -1.49 -11.76
N PHE A 197 -0.63 -1.05 -12.48
CA PHE A 197 -1.88 -1.80 -12.65
C PHE A 197 -1.74 -2.78 -13.82
N ASP A 198 -1.92 -4.05 -13.53
CA ASP A 198 -1.94 -5.14 -14.51
C ASP A 198 -3.37 -5.35 -15.00
N SER A 199 -3.67 -4.88 -16.20
CA SER A 199 -5.01 -4.97 -16.79
C SER A 199 -5.42 -6.40 -17.15
N GLN A 200 -4.46 -7.31 -17.31
CA GLN A 200 -4.76 -8.72 -17.61
C GLN A 200 -5.20 -9.49 -16.35
N ALA A 201 -4.90 -8.97 -15.15
CA ALA A 201 -5.29 -9.60 -13.88
C ALA A 201 -6.69 -9.20 -13.39
N THR A 202 -7.41 -8.33 -14.12
CA THR A 202 -8.78 -7.95 -13.74
C THR A 202 -9.75 -9.10 -13.96
N MET A 203 -10.50 -9.44 -12.91
CA MET A 203 -11.49 -10.52 -12.94
C MET A 203 -12.82 -10.05 -12.34
N ILE A 204 -13.93 -10.64 -12.80
CA ILE A 204 -15.27 -10.43 -12.27
C ILE A 204 -15.86 -11.78 -11.89
N ALA A 205 -16.30 -11.91 -10.64
CA ALA A 205 -17.08 -13.07 -10.20
C ALA A 205 -18.52 -12.90 -10.65
N SER A 206 -19.03 -13.86 -11.43
CA SER A 206 -20.41 -13.92 -11.92
C SER A 206 -21.26 -14.83 -11.06
#